data_f7e79e682f862ed5084b536c21844c4c
#
_entry.id   f7e79e682f862ed5084b536c21844c4c
#
_cell.length_a   1.000
_cell.length_b   1.000
_cell.length_c   1.000
_cell.angle_alpha   90.00
_cell.angle_beta   90.00
_cell.angle_gamma   90.00
#
_symmetry.space_group_name_H-M   'P 1'
#
loop_
_entity.id
_entity.type
_entity.pdbx_description
1 polymer ?
#
loop_
_entity_poly.entity_id
_entity_poly.type
_entity_poly.pdbx_seq_one_letter_code
_entity_poly.pdbx_strand_id
1 'polypeptide(L)'
;RDTDRSRGLGDVYKRQYLVPVSDVHKDDLFALSDAKKINYTKAVMFRTVSNDFAKDEKFDYDMLVFFSPSGISSLLKNFPDFKQDDIKIGCFGPTTAKAVKDAGLRLDVEAPTVEAPSMTAALDLYLKKQQDGKK
;
A
#
# COMPACT_ATOMS: atom_id res chain seq x y z
N ARG A 1 -21.83 22.01 -39.29
CA ARG A 1 -20.64 21.82 -38.43
C ARG A 1 -20.73 20.41 -37.88
N ASP A 2 -20.15 19.46 -38.64
CA ASP A 2 -19.94 18.10 -38.16
C ASP A 2 -18.95 18.13 -37.01
N THR A 3 -19.48 18.04 -35.81
CA THR A 3 -18.67 17.70 -34.65
C THR A 3 -18.26 16.24 -34.82
N ASP A 4 -16.98 16.06 -35.01
CA ASP A 4 -16.26 14.80 -35.15
C ASP A 4 -16.57 13.84 -33.97
N ARG A 5 -17.75 13.20 -34.01
CA ARG A 5 -18.21 12.17 -33.09
C ARG A 5 -17.82 10.76 -33.52
N SER A 6 -17.16 10.64 -34.65
CA SER A 6 -16.78 9.34 -35.23
C SER A 6 -15.30 9.00 -35.01
N ARG A 7 -14.64 9.55 -34.00
CA ARG A 7 -13.40 8.95 -33.50
C ARG A 7 -13.77 7.67 -32.77
N GLY A 8 -14.14 6.68 -33.60
CA GLY A 8 -14.52 5.37 -33.12
C GLY A 8 -13.39 4.69 -32.37
N LEU A 9 -13.73 3.65 -31.61
CA LEU A 9 -12.82 2.78 -30.86
C LEU A 9 -11.56 2.36 -31.64
N GLY A 10 -11.58 2.38 -32.98
CA GLY A 10 -10.41 2.12 -33.83
C GLY A 10 -9.25 3.10 -33.68
N ASP A 11 -9.50 4.35 -33.27
CA ASP A 11 -8.43 5.34 -33.02
C ASP A 11 -7.79 5.19 -31.64
N VAL A 12 -8.47 4.55 -30.69
CA VAL A 12 -7.92 4.32 -29.35
C VAL A 12 -6.71 3.39 -29.42
N TYR A 13 -6.72 2.39 -30.29
CA TYR A 13 -5.61 1.45 -30.49
C TYR A 13 -4.40 2.06 -31.22
N LYS A 14 -4.57 3.21 -31.88
CA LYS A 14 -3.48 3.93 -32.53
C LYS A 14 -2.81 4.97 -31.64
N ARG A 15 -3.39 5.26 -30.47
CA ARG A 15 -2.84 6.23 -29.52
C ARG A 15 -1.69 5.60 -28.75
N GLN A 16 -0.68 6.40 -28.55
CA GLN A 16 0.42 6.05 -27.66
C GLN A 16 0.14 6.61 -26.26
N TYR A 17 0.29 5.76 -25.25
CA TYR A 17 0.08 6.14 -23.86
C TYR A 17 1.42 6.20 -23.13
N LEU A 18 1.66 7.28 -22.40
CA LEU A 18 2.75 7.36 -21.44
C LEU A 18 2.21 6.92 -20.07
N VAL A 19 2.83 5.89 -19.48
CA VAL A 19 2.43 5.36 -18.18
C VAL A 19 3.52 5.67 -17.16
N PRO A 20 3.35 6.74 -16.35
CA PRO A 20 4.27 7.03 -15.26
C PRO A 20 4.13 6.00 -14.15
N VAL A 21 5.25 5.48 -13.67
CA VAL A 21 5.29 4.46 -12.62
C VAL A 21 6.38 4.75 -11.60
N SER A 22 6.25 4.10 -10.42
CA SER A 22 7.35 3.98 -9.48
C SER A 22 8.35 2.92 -9.98
N ASP A 23 9.55 2.92 -9.44
CA ASP A 23 10.53 1.83 -9.62
C ASP A 23 9.98 0.48 -9.09
N VAL A 24 9.14 0.52 -8.06
CA VAL A 24 8.42 -0.65 -7.54
C VAL A 24 6.95 -0.52 -7.93
N HIS A 25 6.49 -1.34 -8.88
CA HIS A 25 5.11 -1.35 -9.35
C HIS A 25 4.68 -2.77 -9.73
N LYS A 26 3.36 -2.98 -9.84
CA LYS A 26 2.78 -4.23 -10.32
C LYS A 26 2.73 -4.23 -11.84
N ASP A 27 3.01 -5.38 -12.44
CA ASP A 27 3.00 -5.54 -13.91
C ASP A 27 1.62 -5.90 -14.49
N ASP A 28 0.60 -6.07 -13.67
CA ASP A 28 -0.76 -6.47 -14.10
C ASP A 28 -1.33 -5.56 -15.18
N LEU A 29 -1.12 -4.24 -15.05
CA LEU A 29 -1.57 -3.25 -16.05
C LEU A 29 -0.87 -3.46 -17.38
N PHE A 30 0.42 -3.75 -17.36
CA PHE A 30 1.24 -3.92 -18.56
C PHE A 30 0.89 -5.21 -19.25
N ALA A 31 0.74 -6.31 -18.51
CA ALA A 31 0.29 -7.60 -19.04
C ALA A 31 -1.08 -7.48 -19.73
N LEU A 32 -2.02 -6.73 -19.14
CA LEU A 32 -3.33 -6.47 -19.75
C LEU A 32 -3.21 -5.58 -20.99
N SER A 33 -2.34 -4.59 -20.98
CA SER A 33 -2.10 -3.68 -22.10
C SER A 33 -1.48 -4.44 -23.30
N ASP A 34 -0.53 -5.32 -23.04
CA ASP A 34 0.09 -6.18 -24.04
C ASP A 34 -0.92 -7.15 -24.63
N ALA A 35 -1.74 -7.82 -23.81
CA ALA A 35 -2.80 -8.70 -24.27
C ALA A 35 -3.82 -8.00 -25.16
N LYS A 36 -4.08 -6.70 -24.92
CA LYS A 36 -4.98 -5.87 -25.73
C LYS A 36 -4.28 -5.11 -26.84
N LYS A 37 -2.98 -5.31 -27.05
CA LYS A 37 -2.16 -4.62 -28.06
C LYS A 37 -2.25 -3.09 -27.97
N ILE A 38 -2.31 -2.56 -26.75
CA ILE A 38 -2.30 -1.12 -26.49
C ILE A 38 -0.86 -0.63 -26.58
N ASN A 39 -0.63 0.41 -27.39
CA ASN A 39 0.69 1.01 -27.54
C ASN A 39 0.98 1.96 -26.36
N TYR A 40 1.95 1.61 -25.52
CA TYR A 40 2.34 2.41 -24.35
C TYR A 40 3.86 2.52 -24.21
N THR A 41 4.28 3.58 -23.53
CA THR A 41 5.66 3.76 -23.06
C THR A 41 5.64 3.84 -21.53
N LYS A 42 6.38 2.95 -20.88
CA LYS A 42 6.58 2.94 -19.44
C LYS A 42 7.66 3.93 -19.06
N ALA A 43 7.37 4.83 -18.13
CA ALA A 43 8.32 5.81 -17.64
C ALA A 43 8.43 5.73 -16.11
N VAL A 44 9.60 5.37 -15.61
CA VAL A 44 9.88 5.43 -14.16
C VAL A 44 10.13 6.88 -13.78
N MET A 45 9.15 7.49 -13.10
CA MET A 45 9.15 8.92 -12.75
C MET A 45 9.54 9.19 -11.30
N PHE A 46 9.43 8.20 -10.42
CA PHE A 46 9.75 8.34 -8.99
C PHE A 46 10.23 7.02 -8.41
N ARG A 47 10.93 7.12 -7.28
CA ARG A 47 11.44 5.98 -6.53
C ARG A 47 10.93 6.02 -5.10
N THR A 48 10.57 4.85 -4.59
CA THR A 48 10.25 4.68 -3.17
C THR A 48 11.52 4.29 -2.43
N VAL A 49 11.98 5.15 -1.54
CA VAL A 49 13.16 4.90 -0.72
C VAL A 49 12.79 4.84 0.76
N SER A 50 13.50 4.00 1.51
CA SER A 50 13.40 3.99 2.97
C SER A 50 14.21 5.16 3.52
N ASN A 51 13.61 5.96 4.39
CA ASN A 51 14.36 6.92 5.19
C ASN A 51 15.13 6.16 6.27
N ASP A 52 16.34 6.62 6.56
CA ASP A 52 17.12 6.11 7.68
C ASP A 52 16.76 6.94 8.93
N PHE A 53 16.45 6.25 10.02
CA PHE A 53 16.23 6.87 11.32
C PHE A 53 17.57 7.07 12.04
N ALA A 54 17.61 8.05 12.95
CA ALA A 54 18.77 8.25 13.80
C ALA A 54 18.97 7.04 14.71
N LYS A 55 20.23 6.61 14.93
CA LYS A 55 20.55 5.41 15.72
C LYS A 55 20.14 5.50 17.19
N ASP A 56 19.93 6.71 17.67
CA ASP A 56 19.54 7.04 19.05
C ASP A 56 18.04 7.36 19.18
N GLU A 57 17.28 7.25 18.09
CA GLU A 57 15.85 7.49 18.11
C GLU A 57 15.15 6.39 18.92
N LYS A 58 14.52 6.80 20.03
CA LYS A 58 13.75 5.89 20.87
C LYS A 58 12.47 5.51 20.17
N PHE A 59 12.24 4.21 20.06
CA PHE A 59 11.03 3.65 19.50
C PHE A 59 9.96 3.52 20.61
N ASP A 60 9.26 4.62 20.87
CA ASP A 60 8.26 4.71 21.95
C ASP A 60 6.87 4.98 21.34
N TYR A 61 6.31 3.93 20.74
CA TYR A 61 5.00 3.98 20.10
C TYR A 61 4.11 2.84 20.57
N ASP A 62 2.84 3.15 20.86
CA ASP A 62 1.83 2.15 21.23
C ASP A 62 1.31 1.37 20.03
N MET A 63 1.31 1.98 18.84
CA MET A 63 0.79 1.37 17.62
C MET A 63 1.56 1.84 16.37
N LEU A 64 1.77 0.91 15.45
CA LEU A 64 2.30 1.14 14.11
C LEU A 64 1.23 0.84 13.07
N VAL A 65 1.08 1.72 12.08
CA VAL A 65 0.11 1.54 11.00
C VAL A 65 0.83 1.53 9.65
N PHE A 66 0.64 0.46 8.89
CA PHE A 66 1.28 0.25 7.59
C PHE A 66 0.27 0.29 6.45
N PHE A 67 0.60 1.02 5.40
CA PHE A 67 -0.20 1.11 4.17
C PHE A 67 0.42 0.38 2.98
N SER A 68 1.63 -0.14 3.15
CA SER A 68 2.33 -0.89 2.10
C SER A 68 3.35 -1.88 2.68
N PRO A 69 3.69 -2.95 1.96
CA PRO A 69 4.75 -3.88 2.36
C PRO A 69 6.12 -3.22 2.54
N SER A 70 6.39 -2.16 1.77
CA SER A 70 7.66 -1.42 1.88
C SER A 70 7.85 -0.76 3.24
N GLY A 71 6.75 -0.39 3.93
CA GLY A 71 6.80 0.12 5.29
C GLY A 71 7.34 -0.90 6.28
N ILE A 72 6.92 -2.17 6.18
CA ILE A 72 7.41 -3.27 7.03
C ILE A 72 8.90 -3.52 6.75
N SER A 73 9.29 -3.56 5.47
CA SER A 73 10.70 -3.72 5.09
C SER A 73 11.56 -2.57 5.60
N SER A 74 11.03 -1.33 5.58
CA SER A 74 11.71 -0.15 6.12
C SER A 74 11.87 -0.23 7.64
N LEU A 75 10.82 -0.67 8.35
CA LEU A 75 10.90 -0.89 9.80
C LEU A 75 12.04 -1.86 10.14
N LEU A 76 12.04 -3.04 9.54
CA LEU A 76 13.03 -4.08 9.83
C LEU A 76 14.44 -3.71 9.38
N LYS A 77 14.59 -2.89 8.31
CA LYS A 77 15.89 -2.35 7.90
C LYS A 77 16.45 -1.37 8.93
N ASN A 78 15.61 -0.47 9.45
CA ASN A 78 16.04 0.54 10.40
C ASN A 78 16.19 -0.01 11.84
N PHE A 79 15.38 -1.00 12.19
CA PHE A 79 15.36 -1.63 13.50
C PHE A 79 15.49 -3.16 13.36
N PRO A 80 16.70 -3.70 13.06
CA PRO A 80 16.90 -5.15 12.85
C PRO A 80 16.49 -6.00 14.06
N ASP A 81 16.67 -5.45 15.26
CA ASP A 81 16.34 -6.10 16.53
C ASP A 81 14.92 -5.73 17.04
N PHE A 82 14.06 -5.22 16.13
CA PHE A 82 12.70 -4.82 16.51
C PHE A 82 11.93 -5.99 17.14
N LYS A 83 11.43 -5.76 18.34
CA LYS A 83 10.52 -6.65 19.04
C LYS A 83 9.18 -5.96 19.17
N GLN A 84 8.14 -6.63 18.75
CA GLN A 84 6.81 -6.05 18.77
C GLN A 84 6.26 -5.87 20.18
N ASP A 85 6.54 -6.82 21.08
CA ASP A 85 6.04 -6.86 22.47
C ASP A 85 4.56 -6.45 22.56
N ASP A 86 4.27 -5.33 23.24
CA ASP A 86 2.91 -4.79 23.41
C ASP A 86 2.49 -3.82 22.29
N ILE A 87 3.39 -3.46 21.37
CA ILE A 87 3.08 -2.56 20.27
C ILE A 87 2.03 -3.20 19.37
N LYS A 88 0.98 -2.46 19.07
CA LYS A 88 -0.08 -2.90 18.16
C LYS A 88 0.30 -2.62 16.72
N ILE A 89 -0.06 -3.53 15.82
CA ILE A 89 0.17 -3.34 14.38
C ILE A 89 -1.15 -3.32 13.65
N GLY A 90 -1.38 -2.22 12.93
CA GLY A 90 -2.46 -2.07 11.97
C GLY A 90 -1.95 -2.09 10.54
N CYS A 91 -2.72 -2.65 9.61
CA CYS A 91 -2.38 -2.59 8.20
C CYS A 91 -3.58 -2.36 7.29
N PHE A 92 -3.32 -1.72 6.16
CA PHE A 92 -4.30 -1.51 5.11
C PHE A 92 -3.96 -2.34 3.87
N GLY A 93 -4.89 -3.21 3.50
CA GLY A 93 -4.82 -4.07 2.32
C GLY A 93 -4.20 -5.44 2.56
N PRO A 94 -4.67 -6.47 1.81
CA PRO A 94 -4.28 -7.87 2.03
C PRO A 94 -2.79 -8.13 1.75
N THR A 95 -2.19 -7.41 0.82
CA THR A 95 -0.76 -7.53 0.51
C THR A 95 0.11 -7.05 1.68
N THR A 96 -0.32 -5.97 2.36
CA THR A 96 0.35 -5.44 3.55
C THR A 96 0.15 -6.38 4.74
N ALA A 97 -1.08 -6.92 4.92
CA ALA A 97 -1.37 -7.90 5.96
C ALA A 97 -0.51 -9.16 5.81
N LYS A 98 -0.35 -9.65 4.58
CA LYS A 98 0.55 -10.76 4.29
C LYS A 98 1.99 -10.44 4.67
N ALA A 99 2.50 -9.28 4.31
CA ALA A 99 3.88 -8.87 4.62
C ALA A 99 4.13 -8.77 6.14
N VAL A 100 3.16 -8.30 6.93
CA VAL A 100 3.24 -8.29 8.40
C VAL A 100 3.39 -9.73 8.94
N LYS A 101 2.55 -10.66 8.46
CA LYS A 101 2.57 -12.07 8.87
C LYS A 101 3.86 -12.77 8.43
N ASP A 102 4.31 -12.55 7.20
CA ASP A 102 5.55 -13.11 6.66
C ASP A 102 6.80 -12.61 7.43
N ALA A 103 6.73 -11.41 8.00
CA ALA A 103 7.75 -10.85 8.89
C ALA A 103 7.71 -11.43 10.33
N GLY A 104 6.79 -12.34 10.63
CA GLY A 104 6.61 -12.93 11.96
C GLY A 104 5.98 -11.97 12.98
N LEU A 105 5.36 -10.88 12.52
CA LEU A 105 4.73 -9.89 13.39
C LEU A 105 3.24 -10.20 13.60
N ARG A 106 2.74 -9.84 14.80
CA ARG A 106 1.33 -9.98 15.13
C ARG A 106 0.54 -8.84 14.48
N LEU A 107 -0.53 -9.17 13.78
CA LEU A 107 -1.46 -8.21 13.19
C LEU A 107 -2.66 -8.02 14.12
N ASP A 108 -2.84 -6.81 14.65
CA ASP A 108 -3.90 -6.48 15.60
C ASP A 108 -5.11 -5.80 14.92
N VAL A 109 -4.86 -5.01 13.86
CA VAL A 109 -5.92 -4.29 13.13
C VAL A 109 -5.72 -4.48 11.62
N GLU A 110 -6.73 -4.99 10.94
CA GLU A 110 -6.72 -5.17 9.49
C GLU A 110 -7.85 -4.36 8.84
N ALA A 111 -7.54 -3.61 7.80
CA ALA A 111 -8.47 -2.89 6.95
C ALA A 111 -8.08 -3.09 5.45
N PRO A 112 -9.02 -2.99 4.49
CA PRO A 112 -10.46 -2.78 4.71
C PRO A 112 -11.18 -4.07 5.11
N THR A 113 -12.22 -3.91 5.92
CA THR A 113 -13.21 -4.96 6.21
C THR A 113 -14.61 -4.46 5.87
N VAL A 114 -15.61 -5.34 5.91
CA VAL A 114 -17.01 -4.94 5.68
C VAL A 114 -17.46 -3.89 6.70
N GLU A 115 -17.05 -4.03 7.97
CA GLU A 115 -17.40 -3.11 9.05
C GLU A 115 -16.51 -1.85 9.06
N ALA A 116 -15.30 -1.95 8.54
CA ALA A 116 -14.31 -0.89 8.55
C ALA A 116 -13.64 -0.74 7.16
N PRO A 117 -14.27 -0.02 6.22
CA PRO A 117 -13.77 0.13 4.85
C PRO A 117 -12.54 1.04 4.75
N SER A 118 -12.19 1.73 5.81
CA SER A 118 -11.00 2.60 5.89
C SER A 118 -10.17 2.28 7.14
N MET A 119 -8.89 2.68 7.12
CA MET A 119 -8.03 2.53 8.29
C MET A 119 -8.55 3.35 9.48
N THR A 120 -9.07 4.54 9.26
CA THR A 120 -9.64 5.38 10.32
C THR A 120 -10.85 4.70 10.98
N ALA A 121 -11.74 4.09 10.20
CA ALA A 121 -12.86 3.31 10.74
C ALA A 121 -12.39 2.09 11.55
N ALA A 122 -11.35 1.40 11.06
CA ALA A 122 -10.79 0.24 11.76
C ALA A 122 -10.15 0.62 13.10
N LEU A 123 -9.43 1.74 13.13
CA LEU A 123 -8.84 2.27 14.36
C LEU A 123 -9.90 2.72 15.37
N ASP A 124 -10.95 3.39 14.91
CA ASP A 124 -12.07 3.81 15.76
C ASP A 124 -12.76 2.59 16.42
N LEU A 125 -13.05 1.56 15.64
CA LEU A 125 -13.62 0.32 16.15
C LEU A 125 -12.68 -0.38 17.13
N TYR A 126 -11.40 -0.42 16.84
CA TYR A 126 -10.40 -1.01 17.72
C TYR A 126 -10.33 -0.28 19.07
N LEU A 127 -10.23 1.06 19.04
CA LEU A 127 -10.16 1.88 20.26
C LEU A 127 -11.42 1.77 21.11
N LYS A 128 -12.61 1.74 20.50
CA LYS A 128 -13.88 1.53 21.21
C LYS A 128 -13.90 0.19 21.92
N LYS A 129 -13.50 -0.90 21.25
CA LYS A 129 -13.41 -2.23 21.87
C LYS A 129 -12.46 -2.28 23.08
N GLN A 130 -11.34 -1.53 23.00
CA GLN A 130 -10.40 -1.43 24.12
C GLN A 130 -10.96 -0.67 25.32
N GLN A 131 -11.78 0.36 25.07
CA GLN A 131 -12.46 1.12 26.14
C GLN A 131 -13.55 0.30 26.83
N ASP A 132 -14.35 -0.45 26.07
CA ASP A 132 -15.42 -1.30 26.60
C ASP A 132 -14.90 -2.50 27.37
N GLY A 133 -13.73 -3.03 27.01
CA GLY A 133 -13.06 -4.15 27.71
C GLY A 133 -12.35 -3.75 29.01
N LYS A 134 -12.27 -2.44 29.32
CA LYS A 134 -11.70 -1.91 30.58
C LYS A 134 -12.76 -1.59 31.66
N LYS A 135 -14.03 -1.83 31.39
CA LYS A 135 -15.13 -1.77 32.36
C LYS A 135 -15.38 -3.18 32.89
#